data_1376236a78dece269b037b3a5500d98b
#
_entry.id   1376236a78dece269b037b3a5500d98b
#
_cell.length_a   1.000
_cell.length_b   1.000
_cell.length_c   1.000
_cell.angle_alpha   90.00
_cell.angle_beta   90.00
_cell.angle_gamma   90.00
#
_symmetry.space_group_name_H-M   'P 1'
#
loop_
_entity.id
_entity.type
_entity.pdbx_description
1 polymer ?
#
loop_
_entity_poly.entity_id
_entity_poly.type
_entity_poly.pdbx_seq_one_letter_code
_entity_poly.pdbx_strand_id
1 'polypeptide(L)'
;MAVDEKVTGLIFNVVDEINQQLPKNNQLKKSTDTILFGKSGVLDSLGLVNFIVSTEQKIEEELETTISLTDEKAMSQKNSPFKSIGTLADYIVSILKEKKSE
;
A
#
# COMPACT_ATOMS: atom_id res chain seq x y z
N MET A 1 -19.29 -7.57 -1.57
CA MET A 1 -17.98 -7.37 -2.15
C MET A 1 -16.90 -7.52 -1.11
N ALA A 2 -15.83 -8.22 -1.44
CA ALA A 2 -14.77 -8.47 -0.46
C ALA A 2 -13.98 -7.22 -0.16
N VAL A 3 -13.60 -7.03 1.11
CA VAL A 3 -12.75 -5.92 1.53
C VAL A 3 -11.42 -5.98 0.78
N ASP A 4 -10.92 -7.20 0.52
CA ASP A 4 -9.68 -7.41 -0.20
C ASP A 4 -9.68 -6.73 -1.58
N GLU A 5 -10.76 -6.91 -2.33
CA GLU A 5 -10.87 -6.31 -3.66
C GLU A 5 -10.91 -4.79 -3.59
N LYS A 6 -11.62 -4.26 -2.61
CA LYS A 6 -11.74 -2.82 -2.43
C LYS A 6 -10.38 -2.22 -2.06
N VAL A 7 -9.68 -2.84 -1.13
CA VAL A 7 -8.35 -2.39 -0.71
C VAL A 7 -7.38 -2.44 -1.89
N THR A 8 -7.37 -3.54 -2.63
CA THR A 8 -6.50 -3.69 -3.80
C THR A 8 -6.79 -2.60 -4.83
N GLY A 9 -8.07 -2.32 -5.08
CA GLY A 9 -8.47 -1.25 -6.01
C GLY A 9 -7.99 0.11 -5.57
N LEU A 10 -8.06 0.40 -4.28
CA LEU A 10 -7.57 1.67 -3.75
C LEU A 10 -6.06 1.79 -3.92
N ILE A 11 -5.33 0.69 -3.68
CA ILE A 11 -3.88 0.69 -3.88
C ILE A 11 -3.56 0.93 -5.35
N PHE A 12 -4.30 0.33 -6.27
CA PHE A 12 -4.09 0.55 -7.70
C PHE A 12 -4.34 2.01 -8.08
N ASN A 13 -5.30 2.68 -7.43
CA ASN A 13 -5.51 4.11 -7.65
C ASN A 13 -4.29 4.92 -7.21
N VAL A 14 -3.69 4.54 -6.08
CA VAL A 14 -2.46 5.18 -5.61
C VAL A 14 -1.33 4.93 -6.60
N VAL A 15 -1.25 3.73 -7.15
CA VAL A 15 -0.26 3.39 -8.18
C VAL A 15 -0.39 4.34 -9.37
N ASP A 16 -1.62 4.59 -9.82
CA ASP A 16 -1.84 5.52 -10.94
C ASP A 16 -1.35 6.93 -10.62
N GLU A 17 -1.62 7.40 -9.40
CA GLU A 17 -1.20 8.74 -8.99
C GLU A 17 0.33 8.84 -8.91
N ILE A 18 0.97 7.83 -8.35
CA ILE A 18 2.44 7.81 -8.23
C ILE A 18 3.08 7.71 -9.61
N ASN A 19 2.49 6.90 -10.50
CA ASN A 19 3.02 6.71 -11.85
C ASN A 19 3.04 8.01 -12.66
N GLN A 20 2.14 8.92 -12.36
CA GLN A 20 2.13 10.22 -13.04
C GLN A 20 3.41 11.02 -12.78
N GLN A 21 4.09 10.72 -11.67
CA GLN A 21 5.32 11.40 -11.29
C GLN A 21 6.58 10.61 -11.64
N LEU A 22 6.41 9.39 -12.15
CA LEU A 22 7.53 8.52 -12.47
C LEU A 22 7.80 8.48 -13.97
N PRO A 23 9.08 8.29 -14.37
CA PRO A 23 9.41 8.08 -15.79
C PRO A 23 8.69 6.83 -16.33
N LYS A 24 8.38 6.83 -17.61
CA LYS A 24 7.66 5.71 -18.24
C LYS A 24 8.32 4.36 -18.01
N ASN A 25 9.64 4.32 -17.97
CA ASN A 25 10.37 3.07 -17.81
C ASN A 25 10.50 2.63 -16.36
N ASN A 26 10.03 3.44 -15.41
CA ASN A 26 10.11 3.14 -13.98
C ASN A 26 8.73 3.13 -13.31
N GLN A 27 7.68 2.97 -14.08
CA GLN A 27 6.34 2.96 -13.52
C GLN A 27 5.99 1.62 -12.89
N LEU A 28 5.17 1.68 -11.85
CA LEU A 28 4.67 0.49 -11.18
C LEU A 28 3.57 -0.16 -12.02
N LYS A 29 3.54 -1.49 -12.01
CA LYS A 29 2.46 -2.23 -12.65
C LYS A 29 1.31 -2.42 -11.65
N LYS A 30 0.09 -2.42 -12.14
CA LYS A 30 -1.08 -2.67 -11.29
C LYS A 30 -1.27 -4.17 -11.15
N SER A 31 -0.46 -4.77 -10.30
CA SER A 31 -0.46 -6.20 -10.03
C SER A 31 -0.08 -6.43 -8.57
N THR A 32 -0.70 -7.43 -7.96
CA THR A 32 -0.35 -7.77 -6.57
C THR A 32 1.08 -8.27 -6.44
N ASP A 33 1.67 -8.75 -7.54
CA ASP A 33 3.05 -9.23 -7.54
C ASP A 33 4.08 -8.10 -7.65
N THR A 34 3.63 -6.88 -7.91
CA THR A 34 4.55 -5.75 -8.08
C THR A 34 5.32 -5.48 -6.80
N ILE A 35 6.66 -5.45 -6.92
CA ILE A 35 7.53 -5.16 -5.78
C ILE A 35 7.64 -3.65 -5.63
N LEU A 36 7.30 -3.17 -4.44
CA LEU A 36 7.32 -1.74 -4.15
C LEU A 36 8.70 -1.28 -3.71
N PHE A 37 9.35 -2.05 -2.85
CA PHE A 37 10.59 -1.65 -2.22
C PHE A 37 11.51 -2.85 -2.09
N GLY A 38 12.80 -2.60 -2.10
CA GLY A 38 13.82 -3.63 -2.02
C GLY A 38 14.59 -3.74 -3.31
N LYS A 39 15.30 -4.85 -3.51
CA LYS A 39 16.19 -5.05 -4.66
C LYS A 39 15.49 -4.86 -6.01
N SER A 40 14.30 -5.36 -6.13
CA SER A 40 13.53 -5.26 -7.38
C SER A 40 12.48 -4.17 -7.34
N GLY A 41 12.46 -3.36 -6.28
CA GLY A 41 11.45 -2.34 -6.10
C GLY A 41 11.74 -1.10 -6.95
N VAL A 42 10.67 -0.46 -7.39
CA VAL A 42 10.76 0.77 -8.16
C VAL A 42 10.97 1.98 -7.25
N LEU A 43 10.41 1.93 -6.05
CA LEU A 43 10.43 3.07 -5.13
C LEU A 43 11.66 3.07 -4.24
N ASP A 44 12.23 4.25 -4.03
CA ASP A 44 13.23 4.43 -2.98
C ASP A 44 12.50 4.67 -1.65
N SER A 45 13.27 4.94 -0.59
CA SER A 45 12.69 5.15 0.75
C SER A 45 11.67 6.27 0.77
N LEU A 46 11.99 7.39 0.13
CA LEU A 46 11.09 8.54 0.08
C LEU A 46 9.83 8.22 -0.73
N GLY A 47 10.01 7.57 -1.88
CA GLY A 47 8.88 7.16 -2.71
C GLY A 47 7.97 6.20 -1.98
N LEU A 48 8.53 5.27 -1.22
CA LEU A 48 7.75 4.34 -0.44
C LEU A 48 6.91 5.07 0.63
N VAL A 49 7.52 6.02 1.34
CA VAL A 49 6.80 6.79 2.34
C VAL A 49 5.64 7.55 1.70
N ASN A 50 5.88 8.18 0.56
CA ASN A 50 4.82 8.88 -0.16
C ASN A 50 3.69 7.93 -0.58
N PHE A 51 4.05 6.74 -1.04
CA PHE A 51 3.07 5.74 -1.43
C PHE A 51 2.22 5.33 -0.23
N ILE A 52 2.85 5.09 0.91
CA ILE A 52 2.15 4.68 2.14
C ILE A 52 1.20 5.77 2.60
N VAL A 53 1.66 7.02 2.63
CA VAL A 53 0.82 8.15 3.06
C VAL A 53 -0.38 8.32 2.13
N SER A 54 -0.16 8.23 0.82
CA SER A 54 -1.25 8.32 -0.15
C SER A 54 -2.26 7.20 0.05
N THR A 55 -1.77 5.99 0.35
CA THR A 55 -2.64 4.85 0.60
C THR A 55 -3.48 5.07 1.85
N GLU A 56 -2.87 5.57 2.92
CA GLU A 56 -3.60 5.89 4.15
C GLU A 56 -4.71 6.90 3.88
N GLN A 57 -4.40 7.94 3.11
CA GLN A 57 -5.38 8.97 2.78
C GLN A 57 -6.54 8.42 1.96
N LYS A 58 -6.24 7.57 0.99
CA LYS A 58 -7.29 6.94 0.17
C LYS A 58 -8.22 6.08 1.01
N ILE A 59 -7.65 5.32 1.92
CA ILE A 59 -8.45 4.45 2.79
C ILE A 59 -9.35 5.29 3.69
N GLU A 60 -8.81 6.37 4.25
CA GLU A 60 -9.61 7.26 5.09
C GLU A 60 -10.78 7.86 4.32
N GLU A 61 -10.54 8.30 3.10
CA GLU A 61 -11.58 8.91 2.27
C GLU A 61 -12.64 7.90 1.81
N GLU A 62 -12.20 6.74 1.37
CA GLU A 62 -13.10 5.77 0.74
C GLU A 62 -13.78 4.83 1.73
N LEU A 63 -13.09 4.49 2.80
CA LEU A 63 -13.62 3.55 3.80
C LEU A 63 -14.02 4.25 5.09
N GLU A 64 -13.83 5.56 5.16
CA GLU A 64 -14.20 6.37 6.31
C GLU A 64 -13.61 5.82 7.61
N THR A 65 -12.38 5.32 7.53
CA THR A 65 -11.67 4.80 8.69
C THR A 65 -10.23 5.23 8.63
N THR A 66 -9.67 5.55 9.78
CA THR A 66 -8.27 5.96 9.88
C THR A 66 -7.42 4.76 10.28
N ILE A 67 -6.37 4.50 9.51
CA ILE A 67 -5.41 3.46 9.84
C ILE A 67 -4.00 4.06 9.81
N SER A 68 -3.08 3.42 10.51
CA SER A 68 -1.68 3.83 10.50
C SER A 68 -0.84 2.71 9.89
N LEU A 69 -0.14 3.01 8.79
CA LEU A 69 0.73 2.06 8.13
C LEU A 69 2.19 2.30 8.45
N THR A 70 2.51 3.41 9.10
CA THR A 70 3.89 3.75 9.46
C THR A 70 4.20 3.39 10.91
N ASP A 71 3.45 2.45 11.46
CA ASP A 71 3.65 1.90 12.78
C ASP A 71 5.06 1.31 12.88
N GLU A 72 5.74 1.60 13.98
CA GLU A 72 7.08 1.10 14.24
C GLU A 72 7.15 -0.42 14.11
N LYS A 73 6.13 -1.12 14.56
CA LYS A 73 6.03 -2.57 14.49
C LYS A 73 6.07 -3.07 13.04
N ALA A 74 5.34 -2.39 12.17
CA ALA A 74 5.31 -2.75 10.75
C ALA A 74 6.65 -2.47 10.08
N MET A 75 7.27 -1.35 10.45
CA MET A 75 8.54 -0.93 9.85
C MET A 75 9.71 -1.82 10.26
N SER A 76 9.60 -2.50 11.39
CA SER A 76 10.69 -3.33 11.90
C SER A 76 10.54 -4.81 11.62
N GLN A 77 9.48 -5.22 10.94
CA GLN A 77 9.26 -6.63 10.63
C GLN A 77 10.28 -7.15 9.62
N LYS A 78 10.72 -8.37 9.84
CA LYS A 78 11.65 -9.06 8.94
C LYS A 78 11.07 -9.16 7.53
N ASN A 79 9.78 -9.49 7.43
CA ASN A 79 9.06 -9.53 6.18
C ASN A 79 8.18 -8.29 6.12
N SER A 80 8.73 -7.22 5.59
CA SER A 80 8.03 -5.95 5.54
C SER A 80 6.70 -6.08 4.77
N PRO A 81 5.59 -5.58 5.34
CA PRO A 81 4.32 -5.58 4.62
C PRO A 81 4.35 -4.66 3.40
N PHE A 82 5.39 -3.83 3.27
CA PHE A 82 5.52 -2.88 2.18
C PHE A 82 6.36 -3.42 1.02
N LYS A 83 6.71 -4.71 1.05
CA LYS A 83 7.53 -5.30 0.02
C LYS A 83 6.83 -5.31 -1.34
N SER A 84 5.57 -5.69 -1.37
CA SER A 84 4.80 -5.75 -2.62
C SER A 84 3.39 -5.22 -2.41
N ILE A 85 2.70 -4.97 -3.51
CA ILE A 85 1.30 -4.53 -3.44
C ILE A 85 0.45 -5.58 -2.73
N GLY A 86 0.69 -6.86 -3.03
CA GLY A 86 -0.07 -7.94 -2.40
C GLY A 86 0.12 -8.01 -0.90
N THR A 87 1.38 -7.90 -0.43
CA THR A 87 1.64 -7.93 1.01
C THR A 87 1.07 -6.71 1.70
N LEU A 88 1.11 -5.56 1.04
CA LEU A 88 0.52 -4.34 1.58
C LEU A 88 -1.00 -4.48 1.69
N ALA A 89 -1.64 -5.01 0.66
CA ALA A 89 -3.08 -5.23 0.67
C ALA A 89 -3.49 -6.16 1.82
N ASP A 90 -2.76 -7.26 1.97
CA ASP A 90 -3.04 -8.22 3.05
C ASP A 90 -2.92 -7.57 4.42
N TYR A 91 -1.89 -6.75 4.61
CA TYR A 91 -1.66 -6.07 5.87
C TYR A 91 -2.81 -5.10 6.18
N ILE A 92 -3.22 -4.32 5.18
CA ILE A 92 -4.33 -3.37 5.35
C ILE A 92 -5.62 -4.10 5.69
N VAL A 93 -5.92 -5.18 4.98
CA VAL A 93 -7.11 -5.98 5.25
C VAL A 93 -7.10 -6.51 6.68
N SER A 94 -5.94 -6.95 7.14
CA SER A 94 -5.77 -7.42 8.52
C SER A 94 -6.12 -6.34 9.53
N ILE A 95 -5.62 -5.11 9.31
CA ILE A 95 -5.91 -3.99 10.20
C ILE A 95 -7.41 -3.67 10.21
N LEU A 96 -8.03 -3.65 9.03
CA LEU A 96 -9.44 -3.33 8.91
C LEU A 96 -10.32 -4.36 9.59
N LYS A 97 -9.94 -5.63 9.50
CA LYS A 97 -10.67 -6.71 10.18
C LYS A 97 -10.58 -6.59 11.69
N GLU A 98 -9.42 -6.22 12.21
CA GLU A 98 -9.25 -5.99 13.64
C GLU A 98 -10.14 -4.86 14.14
N LYS A 99 -10.24 -3.79 13.38
CA LYS A 99 -11.09 -2.65 13.75
C LYS A 99 -12.56 -3.04 13.76
N LYS A 100 -12.98 -3.88 12.84
CA LYS A 100 -14.37 -4.33 12.76
C LYS A 100 -14.74 -5.27 13.91
N SER A 101 -13.78 -5.99 14.44
CA SER A 101 -14.01 -6.95 15.52
C SER A 101 -14.24 -6.26 16.87
N GLU A 102 -13.94 -5.01 16.96
CA GLU A 102 -14.17 -4.23 18.16
C GLU A 102 -15.61 -3.70 18.16
#